data_ed482f7dbce582a77c92cc6deada3ae6
#
_entry.id   ed482f7dbce582a77c92cc6deada3ae6
#
_cell.length_a   1.000
_cell.length_b   1.000
_cell.length_c   1.000
_cell.angle_alpha   90.00
_cell.angle_beta   90.00
_cell.angle_gamma   90.00
#
_symmetry.space_group_name_H-M   'P 1'
#
loop_
_entity.id
_entity.type
_entity.pdbx_description
1 polymer ?
#
loop_
_entity_poly.entity_id
_entity_poly.type
_entity_poly.pdbx_seq_one_letter_code
_entity_poly.pdbx_strand_id
1 'polypeptide(L)'
;MLGAQCDSKILLRIGLVKLLITLATMGKKKVIEKTQEDILKERNSVETAIIKGAGHGSRAVENGMVYINVTYNNTILTVTDSKGGAIAWASAGSLGFSGPKKATPFAASKVVAVLVEKLKKGGQMNVNVIVKGVGSGRDSAIRSLAGQGFNILSIKDVTPIPHNGPKPPKTRRV
;
A
#
# COMPACT_ATOMS: atom_id res chain seq x y z
N MET A 1 -31.48 -57.77 -29.69
CA MET A 1 -31.85 -56.90 -28.52
C MET A 1 -30.91 -57.20 -27.39
N LEU A 2 -29.80 -56.52 -27.35
CA LEU A 2 -28.80 -56.56 -26.26
C LEU A 2 -28.07 -55.21 -26.28
N GLY A 3 -28.40 -54.35 -25.36
CA GLY A 3 -27.67 -53.10 -25.26
C GLY A 3 -28.46 -52.06 -24.48
N ALA A 4 -28.28 -51.90 -23.18
CA ALA A 4 -28.53 -50.66 -22.41
C ALA A 4 -28.49 -50.89 -20.90
N GLN A 5 -27.57 -51.69 -20.38
CA GLN A 5 -27.46 -51.85 -18.93
C GLN A 5 -26.06 -51.64 -18.36
N CYS A 6 -25.14 -51.08 -19.14
CA CYS A 6 -23.75 -50.91 -18.72
C CYS A 6 -23.40 -49.45 -18.26
N ASP A 7 -24.23 -48.42 -18.57
CA ASP A 7 -23.84 -47.02 -18.39
C ASP A 7 -24.11 -46.44 -17.01
N SER A 8 -25.08 -47.01 -16.25
CA SER A 8 -25.44 -46.45 -14.92
C SER A 8 -24.37 -46.64 -13.84
N LYS A 9 -23.63 -47.76 -13.89
CA LYS A 9 -22.55 -48.03 -12.92
C LYS A 9 -21.31 -47.20 -13.17
N ILE A 10 -21.04 -46.81 -14.43
CA ILE A 10 -19.92 -45.96 -14.78
C ILE A 10 -20.18 -44.51 -14.38
N LEU A 11 -21.40 -44.03 -14.58
CA LEU A 11 -21.82 -42.65 -14.16
C LEU A 11 -21.78 -42.48 -12.65
N LEU A 12 -22.21 -43.49 -11.87
CA LEU A 12 -22.12 -43.47 -10.39
C LEU A 12 -20.67 -43.46 -9.90
N ARG A 13 -19.76 -44.19 -10.54
CA ARG A 13 -18.32 -44.20 -10.20
C ARG A 13 -17.67 -42.84 -10.52
N ILE A 14 -17.98 -42.21 -11.62
CA ILE A 14 -17.50 -40.86 -11.99
C ILE A 14 -17.99 -39.79 -11.02
N GLY A 15 -19.26 -39.89 -10.59
CA GLY A 15 -19.84 -39.01 -9.58
C GLY A 15 -19.15 -39.14 -8.21
N LEU A 16 -18.88 -40.36 -7.77
CA LEU A 16 -18.19 -40.62 -6.49
C LEU A 16 -16.73 -40.14 -6.50
N VAL A 17 -16.01 -40.31 -7.62
CA VAL A 17 -14.65 -39.82 -7.79
C VAL A 17 -14.61 -38.27 -7.80
N LYS A 18 -15.57 -37.60 -8.47
CA LYS A 18 -15.68 -36.14 -8.41
C LYS A 18 -15.99 -35.63 -7.00
N LEU A 19 -16.87 -36.33 -6.25
CA LEU A 19 -17.18 -35.97 -4.87
C LEU A 19 -15.97 -36.16 -3.93
N LEU A 20 -15.19 -37.22 -4.10
CA LEU A 20 -13.96 -37.46 -3.35
C LEU A 20 -12.86 -36.43 -3.67
N ILE A 21 -12.75 -36.00 -4.91
CA ILE A 21 -11.79 -34.95 -5.32
C ILE A 21 -12.20 -33.59 -4.73
N THR A 22 -13.51 -33.27 -4.66
CA THR A 22 -13.97 -32.02 -4.05
C THR A 22 -13.81 -32.03 -2.52
N LEU A 23 -13.95 -33.17 -1.86
CA LEU A 23 -13.70 -33.29 -0.40
C LEU A 23 -12.20 -33.23 -0.06
N ALA A 24 -11.33 -33.73 -0.92
CA ALA A 24 -9.88 -33.68 -0.73
C ALA A 24 -9.28 -32.26 -0.95
N THR A 25 -10.02 -31.34 -1.57
CA THR A 25 -9.58 -29.95 -1.81
C THR A 25 -10.03 -28.94 -0.74
N MET A 26 -10.84 -29.34 0.23
CA MET A 26 -11.19 -28.52 1.39
C MET A 26 -10.05 -28.49 2.41
N GLY A 27 -9.04 -27.67 2.18
CA GLY A 27 -7.98 -27.44 3.17
C GLY A 27 -6.65 -26.93 2.62
N LYS A 28 -6.41 -27.02 1.32
CA LYS A 28 -5.20 -26.43 0.72
C LYS A 28 -5.51 -24.98 0.31
N LYS A 29 -4.94 -23.99 1.03
CA LYS A 29 -4.85 -22.62 0.53
C LYS A 29 -4.26 -22.70 -0.88
N LYS A 30 -5.06 -22.39 -1.91
CA LYS A 30 -4.53 -22.18 -3.25
C LYS A 30 -3.54 -21.03 -3.18
N VAL A 31 -2.27 -21.33 -3.28
CA VAL A 31 -1.26 -20.33 -3.62
C VAL A 31 -1.60 -19.93 -5.05
N ILE A 32 -2.22 -18.78 -5.22
CA ILE A 32 -2.48 -18.22 -6.54
C ILE A 32 -1.13 -17.74 -7.05
N GLU A 33 -0.50 -18.55 -7.91
CA GLU A 33 0.65 -18.10 -8.69
C GLU A 33 0.14 -16.93 -9.56
N LYS A 34 0.57 -15.73 -9.22
CA LYS A 34 0.21 -14.53 -10.00
C LYS A 34 0.85 -14.67 -11.36
N THR A 35 0.03 -14.75 -12.37
CA THR A 35 0.46 -14.77 -13.76
C THR A 35 1.15 -13.45 -14.09
N GLN A 36 2.10 -13.44 -15.03
CA GLN A 36 2.79 -12.21 -15.45
C GLN A 36 1.82 -11.10 -15.85
N GLU A 37 0.66 -11.45 -16.38
CA GLU A 37 -0.43 -10.52 -16.72
C GLU A 37 -1.01 -9.81 -15.48
N ASP A 38 -1.14 -10.48 -14.34
CA ASP A 38 -1.64 -9.87 -13.11
C ASP A 38 -0.63 -8.87 -12.53
N ILE A 39 0.67 -9.17 -12.68
CA ILE A 39 1.75 -8.27 -12.27
C ILE A 39 1.78 -7.02 -13.17
N LEU A 40 1.56 -7.19 -14.47
CA LEU A 40 1.44 -6.08 -15.41
C LEU A 40 0.20 -5.22 -15.15
N LYS A 41 -0.95 -5.83 -14.85
CA LYS A 41 -2.16 -5.10 -14.46
C LYS A 41 -1.96 -4.30 -13.17
N GLU A 42 -1.27 -4.87 -12.17
CA GLU A 42 -0.92 -4.14 -10.95
C GLU A 42 0.00 -2.94 -11.23
N ARG A 43 1.00 -3.08 -12.12
CA ARG A 43 1.87 -1.97 -12.55
C ARG A 43 1.08 -0.87 -13.26
N ASN A 44 0.25 -1.24 -14.23
CA ASN A 44 -0.56 -0.29 -14.99
C ASN A 44 -1.58 0.43 -14.09
N SER A 45 -2.15 -0.25 -13.08
CA SER A 45 -3.05 0.39 -12.11
C SER A 45 -2.33 1.41 -11.24
N VAL A 46 -1.08 1.15 -10.85
CA VAL A 46 -0.23 2.10 -10.12
C VAL A 46 0.12 3.30 -10.99
N GLU A 47 0.51 3.08 -12.25
CA GLU A 47 0.83 4.16 -13.20
C GLU A 47 -0.39 5.03 -13.51
N THR A 48 -1.56 4.44 -13.72
CA THR A 48 -2.80 5.21 -13.95
C THR A 48 -3.24 5.99 -12.72
N ALA A 49 -3.00 5.47 -11.50
CA ALA A 49 -3.27 6.17 -10.26
C ALA A 49 -2.34 7.38 -10.07
N ILE A 50 -1.07 7.25 -10.49
CA ILE A 50 -0.09 8.34 -10.51
C ILE A 50 -0.59 9.49 -11.41
N ILE A 51 -1.02 9.18 -12.63
CA ILE A 51 -1.50 10.14 -13.62
C ILE A 51 -2.77 10.86 -13.11
N LYS A 52 -3.73 10.15 -12.55
CA LYS A 52 -4.97 10.72 -12.00
C LYS A 52 -4.75 11.60 -10.77
N GLY A 53 -3.68 11.38 -10.02
CA GLY A 53 -3.35 12.17 -8.81
C GLY A 53 -2.80 13.57 -9.07
N ALA A 54 -2.50 13.94 -10.31
CA ALA A 54 -1.82 15.19 -10.67
C ALA A 54 -2.71 16.45 -10.75
N GLY A 55 -3.98 16.37 -10.38
CA GLY A 55 -5.02 17.37 -10.69
C GLY A 55 -5.30 18.48 -9.67
N HIS A 56 -4.58 18.61 -8.55
CA HIS A 56 -4.81 19.71 -7.59
C HIS A 56 -3.79 20.82 -7.77
N GLY A 57 -4.28 22.05 -7.99
CA GLY A 57 -3.47 23.24 -8.16
C GLY A 57 -2.50 23.44 -6.98
N SER A 58 -1.20 23.37 -7.27
CA SER A 58 -0.16 23.55 -6.27
C SER A 58 0.01 25.06 -5.99
N ARG A 59 -0.21 25.47 -4.75
CA ARG A 59 0.29 26.77 -4.27
C ARG A 59 1.81 26.65 -4.12
N ALA A 60 2.56 27.61 -4.65
CA ALA A 60 3.99 27.70 -4.41
C ALA A 60 4.21 27.97 -2.92
N VAL A 61 4.89 27.07 -2.24
CA VAL A 61 5.20 27.18 -0.80
C VAL A 61 6.69 27.00 -0.63
N GLU A 62 7.36 28.05 -0.16
CA GLU A 62 8.81 28.03 0.07
C GLU A 62 9.19 27.17 1.28
N ASN A 63 8.38 27.22 2.35
CA ASN A 63 8.60 26.47 3.58
C ASN A 63 7.35 25.65 3.94
N GLY A 64 7.51 24.36 4.11
CA GLY A 64 6.41 23.48 4.46
C GLY A 64 6.77 22.43 5.49
N MET A 65 5.74 21.69 5.93
CA MET A 65 5.90 20.56 6.83
C MET A 65 5.47 19.28 6.10
N VAL A 66 6.27 18.23 6.21
CA VAL A 66 5.96 16.90 5.69
C VAL A 66 5.66 15.96 6.85
N TYR A 67 4.43 15.53 6.94
CA TYR A 67 4.00 14.54 7.93
C TYR A 67 4.09 13.16 7.33
N ILE A 68 4.90 12.30 7.90
CA ILE A 68 5.05 10.88 7.55
C ILE A 68 4.36 10.06 8.63
N ASN A 69 3.18 9.53 8.32
CA ASN A 69 2.45 8.64 9.22
C ASN A 69 2.59 7.20 8.74
N VAL A 70 3.30 6.40 9.51
CA VAL A 70 3.60 5.01 9.19
C VAL A 70 2.94 4.08 10.18
N THR A 71 2.28 3.07 9.69
CA THR A 71 1.69 1.99 10.48
C THR A 71 2.17 0.64 9.93
N TYR A 72 1.95 -0.44 10.67
CA TYR A 72 2.28 -1.79 10.19
C TYR A 72 1.56 -2.19 8.89
N ASN A 73 0.47 -1.52 8.54
CA ASN A 73 -0.36 -1.86 7.38
C ASN A 73 -0.38 -0.80 6.28
N ASN A 74 0.08 0.42 6.55
CA ASN A 74 -0.02 1.50 5.58
C ASN A 74 1.01 2.61 5.83
N THR A 75 1.33 3.36 4.77
CA THR A 75 2.16 4.57 4.83
C THR A 75 1.38 5.71 4.19
N ILE A 76 1.25 6.83 4.90
CA ILE A 76 0.55 8.04 4.46
C ILE A 76 1.51 9.21 4.61
N LEU A 77 1.64 10.00 3.55
CA LEU A 77 2.39 11.26 3.55
C LEU A 77 1.45 12.42 3.29
N THR A 78 1.63 13.48 4.06
CA THR A 78 0.87 14.72 3.90
C THR A 78 1.82 15.89 3.93
N VAL A 79 1.76 16.77 2.94
CA VAL A 79 2.51 18.01 2.91
C VAL A 79 1.58 19.15 3.25
N THR A 80 2.01 19.97 4.18
CA THR A 80 1.27 21.14 4.64
C THR A 80 2.11 22.39 4.53
N ASP A 81 1.44 23.51 4.49
CA ASP A 81 2.03 24.84 4.64
C ASP A 81 2.48 25.07 6.10
N SER A 82 3.25 26.11 6.34
CA SER A 82 3.65 26.58 7.68
C SER A 82 2.48 26.82 8.63
N LYS A 83 1.32 27.18 8.08
CA LYS A 83 0.05 27.39 8.82
C LYS A 83 -0.73 26.12 9.10
N GLY A 84 -0.26 24.94 8.62
CA GLY A 84 -0.94 23.63 8.78
C GLY A 84 -1.98 23.34 7.70
N GLY A 85 -2.15 24.19 6.69
CA GLY A 85 -3.03 23.91 5.54
C GLY A 85 -2.47 22.77 4.67
N ALA A 86 -3.26 21.73 4.41
CA ALA A 86 -2.84 20.62 3.58
C ALA A 86 -2.75 21.04 2.10
N ILE A 87 -1.56 20.87 1.50
CA ILE A 87 -1.28 21.18 0.10
C ILE A 87 -1.46 19.93 -0.76
N ALA A 88 -0.84 18.85 -0.34
CA ALA A 88 -0.89 17.57 -1.04
C ALA A 88 -0.81 16.40 -0.06
N TRP A 89 -1.43 15.31 -0.43
CA TRP A 89 -1.30 14.06 0.32
C TRP A 89 -1.25 12.86 -0.63
N ALA A 90 -0.64 11.80 -0.18
CA ALA A 90 -0.60 10.51 -0.86
C ALA A 90 -0.52 9.37 0.16
N SER A 91 -1.09 8.23 -0.18
CA SER A 91 -1.01 7.02 0.63
C SER A 91 -0.68 5.81 -0.24
N ALA A 92 -0.13 4.76 0.35
CA ALA A 92 0.15 3.54 -0.39
C ALA A 92 -1.13 2.92 -0.98
N GLY A 93 -2.28 3.04 -0.28
CA GLY A 93 -3.56 2.57 -0.79
C GLY A 93 -4.08 3.36 -1.98
N SER A 94 -3.88 4.69 -2.03
CA SER A 94 -4.29 5.53 -3.17
C SER A 94 -3.49 5.25 -4.44
N LEU A 95 -2.31 4.63 -4.33
CA LEU A 95 -1.47 4.20 -5.44
C LEU A 95 -1.79 2.80 -5.96
N GLY A 96 -2.84 2.16 -5.45
CA GLY A 96 -3.23 0.81 -5.87
C GLY A 96 -2.50 -0.33 -5.16
N PHE A 97 -1.65 -0.05 -4.16
CA PHE A 97 -1.09 -1.12 -3.34
C PHE A 97 -2.19 -1.73 -2.46
N SER A 98 -2.27 -3.06 -2.41
CA SER A 98 -3.25 -3.80 -1.62
C SER A 98 -2.58 -4.68 -0.55
N GLY A 99 -3.32 -5.01 0.51
CA GLY A 99 -2.88 -5.92 1.56
C GLY A 99 -1.59 -5.48 2.26
N PRO A 100 -0.70 -6.42 2.62
CA PRO A 100 0.55 -6.15 3.35
C PRO A 100 1.57 -5.33 2.55
N LYS A 101 1.43 -5.25 1.22
CA LYS A 101 2.33 -4.49 0.34
C LYS A 101 2.31 -2.98 0.62
N LYS A 102 1.25 -2.43 1.25
CA LYS A 102 1.13 -1.00 1.57
C LYS A 102 2.14 -0.50 2.61
N ALA A 103 2.65 -1.38 3.45
CA ALA A 103 3.60 -1.03 4.51
C ALA A 103 5.07 -1.27 4.12
N THR A 104 5.34 -1.64 2.86
CA THR A 104 6.70 -1.94 2.40
C THR A 104 7.51 -0.67 2.17
N PRO A 105 8.86 -0.73 2.29
CA PRO A 105 9.75 0.38 1.94
C PRO A 105 9.59 0.84 0.49
N PHE A 106 9.35 -0.10 -0.42
CA PHE A 106 9.09 0.20 -1.83
C PHE A 106 7.82 1.04 -2.03
N ALA A 107 6.72 0.68 -1.35
CA ALA A 107 5.50 1.46 -1.40
C ALA A 107 5.71 2.89 -0.88
N ALA A 108 6.45 3.05 0.24
CA ALA A 108 6.78 4.34 0.79
C ALA A 108 7.56 5.22 -0.20
N SER A 109 8.57 4.67 -0.89
CA SER A 109 9.33 5.40 -1.93
C SER A 109 8.44 5.83 -3.10
N LYS A 110 7.49 4.99 -3.53
CA LYS A 110 6.53 5.34 -4.59
C LYS A 110 5.54 6.42 -4.15
N VAL A 111 5.08 6.39 -2.89
CA VAL A 111 4.23 7.45 -2.33
C VAL A 111 4.94 8.79 -2.34
N VAL A 112 6.22 8.82 -1.97
CA VAL A 112 7.05 10.04 -2.05
C VAL A 112 7.15 10.53 -3.49
N ALA A 113 7.46 9.67 -4.46
CA ALA A 113 7.60 10.04 -5.87
C ALA A 113 6.33 10.72 -6.40
N VAL A 114 5.16 10.14 -6.14
CA VAL A 114 3.87 10.73 -6.54
C VAL A 114 3.59 12.06 -5.85
N LEU A 115 3.96 12.18 -4.58
CA LEU A 115 3.79 13.41 -3.83
C LEU A 115 4.66 14.52 -4.42
N VAL A 116 5.91 14.21 -4.80
CA VAL A 116 6.82 15.13 -5.48
C VAL A 116 6.24 15.58 -6.83
N GLU A 117 5.68 14.68 -7.62
CA GLU A 117 5.05 15.02 -8.90
C GLU A 117 3.88 15.99 -8.71
N LYS A 118 3.10 15.82 -7.65
CA LYS A 118 2.03 16.77 -7.29
C LYS A 118 2.56 18.15 -6.91
N LEU A 119 3.76 18.21 -6.32
CA LEU A 119 4.39 19.43 -5.81
C LEU A 119 5.35 20.10 -6.82
N LYS A 120 5.84 19.40 -7.85
CA LYS A 120 6.79 19.91 -8.84
C LYS A 120 6.38 21.26 -9.49
N LYS A 121 5.10 21.57 -9.48
CA LYS A 121 4.58 22.84 -9.95
C LYS A 121 4.94 24.04 -9.03
N GLY A 122 5.44 23.78 -7.80
CA GLY A 122 5.76 24.79 -6.79
C GLY A 122 7.27 25.09 -6.60
N GLY A 123 8.18 24.41 -7.31
CA GLY A 123 9.62 24.63 -7.14
C GLY A 123 10.28 23.80 -6.02
N GLN A 124 11.53 24.14 -5.66
CA GLN A 124 12.24 23.56 -4.53
C GLN A 124 11.60 24.02 -3.22
N MET A 125 11.40 23.10 -2.30
CA MET A 125 10.71 23.34 -1.04
C MET A 125 11.63 23.01 0.14
N ASN A 126 11.77 23.94 1.07
CA ASN A 126 12.37 23.67 2.38
C ASN A 126 11.34 22.97 3.27
N VAL A 127 11.68 21.82 3.83
CA VAL A 127 10.70 21.03 4.57
C VAL A 127 11.19 20.63 5.97
N ASN A 128 10.29 20.76 6.93
CA ASN A 128 10.44 20.14 8.25
C ASN A 128 9.70 18.81 8.24
N VAL A 129 10.42 17.72 8.45
CA VAL A 129 9.86 16.37 8.41
C VAL A 129 9.41 15.95 9.81
N ILE A 130 8.14 15.61 9.93
CA ILE A 130 7.53 15.13 11.18
C ILE A 130 7.12 13.68 10.97
N VAL A 131 7.77 12.77 11.70
CA VAL A 131 7.55 11.34 11.58
C VAL A 131 6.71 10.84 12.74
N LYS A 132 5.72 9.99 12.44
CA LYS A 132 4.85 9.37 13.43
C LYS A 132 4.62 7.91 13.11
N GLY A 133 4.72 7.08 14.14
CA GLY A 133 4.37 5.67 14.08
C GLY A 133 5.53 4.73 13.81
N VAL A 134 5.22 3.44 13.74
CA VAL A 134 6.18 2.34 13.62
C VAL A 134 5.89 1.55 12.35
N GLY A 135 6.93 1.31 11.55
CA GLY A 135 6.83 0.50 10.33
C GLY A 135 8.06 0.63 9.44
N SER A 136 8.26 -0.33 8.56
CA SER A 136 9.44 -0.41 7.67
C SER A 136 9.51 0.69 6.61
N GLY A 137 8.39 1.38 6.33
CA GLY A 137 8.34 2.50 5.37
C GLY A 137 8.92 3.82 5.89
N ARG A 138 9.22 3.94 7.19
CA ARG A 138 9.66 5.16 7.84
C ARG A 138 10.96 5.71 7.27
N ASP A 139 12.04 4.96 7.37
CA ASP A 139 13.38 5.37 6.90
C ASP A 139 13.42 5.51 5.39
N SER A 140 12.73 4.62 4.69
CA SER A 140 12.61 4.66 3.23
C SER A 140 11.94 5.94 2.74
N ALA A 141 10.88 6.40 3.42
CA ALA A 141 10.22 7.66 3.08
C ALA A 141 11.16 8.87 3.26
N ILE A 142 11.90 8.94 4.37
CA ILE A 142 12.86 10.03 4.64
C ILE A 142 13.96 10.05 3.58
N ARG A 143 14.59 8.90 3.30
CA ARG A 143 15.64 8.78 2.28
C ARG A 143 15.14 9.16 0.89
N SER A 144 13.92 8.76 0.55
CA SER A 144 13.31 9.08 -0.74
C SER A 144 13.00 10.57 -0.87
N LEU A 145 12.59 11.26 0.20
CA LEU A 145 12.39 12.72 0.21
C LEU A 145 13.71 13.44 -0.10
N ALA A 146 14.79 13.08 0.58
CA ALA A 146 16.12 13.64 0.33
C ALA A 146 16.59 13.39 -1.12
N GLY A 147 16.36 12.17 -1.64
CA GLY A 147 16.71 11.79 -3.01
C GLY A 147 15.89 12.50 -4.09
N GLN A 148 14.72 13.02 -3.78
CA GLN A 148 13.85 13.74 -4.70
C GLN A 148 14.10 15.27 -4.76
N GLY A 149 15.09 15.76 -4.02
CA GLY A 149 15.49 17.16 -4.05
C GLY A 149 14.79 18.09 -3.06
N PHE A 150 14.10 17.55 -2.03
CA PHE A 150 13.64 18.37 -0.93
C PHE A 150 14.81 18.78 -0.03
N ASN A 151 14.83 20.05 0.37
CA ASN A 151 15.77 20.53 1.36
C ASN A 151 15.21 20.27 2.77
N ILE A 152 15.72 19.25 3.46
CA ILE A 152 15.26 18.86 4.79
C ILE A 152 15.97 19.73 5.83
N LEU A 153 15.23 20.62 6.49
CA LEU A 153 15.75 21.50 7.54
C LEU A 153 15.81 20.79 8.90
N SER A 154 14.80 20.01 9.23
CA SER A 154 14.72 19.29 10.48
C SER A 154 13.92 18.00 10.36
N ILE A 155 14.24 17.02 11.21
CA ILE A 155 13.48 15.77 11.34
C ILE A 155 13.07 15.64 12.80
N LYS A 156 11.76 15.53 13.05
CA LYS A 156 11.20 15.37 14.39
C LYS A 156 10.33 14.11 14.47
N ASP A 157 10.58 13.31 15.50
CA ASP A 157 9.72 12.16 15.82
C ASP A 157 8.65 12.59 16.84
N VAL A 158 7.39 12.37 16.49
CA VAL A 158 6.23 12.65 17.35
C VAL A 158 5.40 11.40 17.60
N THR A 159 6.01 10.23 17.56
CA THR A 159 5.32 8.97 17.87
C THR A 159 4.81 9.01 19.31
N PRO A 160 3.48 8.91 19.52
CA PRO A 160 2.92 8.98 20.87
C PRO A 160 3.27 7.72 21.66
N ILE A 161 3.87 7.91 22.83
CA ILE A 161 4.13 6.85 23.80
C ILE A 161 3.18 7.09 24.97
N PRO A 162 2.21 6.20 25.23
CA PRO A 162 1.29 6.36 26.34
C PRO A 162 2.01 6.19 27.70
N HIS A 163 1.79 7.13 28.60
CA HIS A 163 2.24 7.05 30.00
C HIS A 163 1.06 6.51 30.84
N ASN A 164 1.18 5.27 31.33
CA ASN A 164 0.13 4.57 32.09
C ASN A 164 -1.25 4.59 31.41
N GLY A 165 -1.26 4.40 30.10
CA GLY A 165 -2.47 4.37 29.27
C GLY A 165 -3.23 3.03 29.35
N PRO A 166 -4.34 2.89 28.60
CA PRO A 166 -5.10 1.66 28.52
C PRO A 166 -4.25 0.53 27.94
N LYS A 167 -4.50 -0.70 28.40
CA LYS A 167 -3.80 -1.88 27.89
C LYS A 167 -4.04 -2.02 26.38
N PRO A 168 -2.97 -2.20 25.57
CA PRO A 168 -3.12 -2.38 24.13
C PRO A 168 -3.91 -3.66 23.82
N PRO A 169 -4.65 -3.69 22.70
CA PRO A 169 -5.37 -4.88 22.27
C PRO A 169 -4.40 -6.02 21.98
N LYS A 170 -4.91 -7.26 22.06
CA LYS A 170 -4.12 -8.46 21.72
C LYS A 170 -3.53 -8.35 20.32
N THR A 171 -2.23 -8.65 20.20
CA THR A 171 -1.55 -8.65 18.90
C THR A 171 -2.18 -9.65 17.94
N ARG A 172 -2.49 -9.20 16.72
CA ARG A 172 -2.97 -10.11 15.67
C ARG A 172 -1.84 -11.05 15.26
N ARG A 173 -2.15 -12.33 15.23
CA ARG A 173 -1.29 -13.32 14.55
C ARG A 173 -1.57 -13.21 13.05
N VAL A 174 -0.55 -12.95 12.27
CA VAL A 174 -0.59 -12.91 10.80
C VAL A 174 -0.02 -14.21 10.26
#